data_83c8898ed21567e5b2db558022efa20a
#
_entry.id   83c8898ed21567e5b2db558022efa20a
#
_cell.length_a   1.000
_cell.length_b   1.000
_cell.length_c   1.000
_cell.angle_alpha   90.00
_cell.angle_beta   90.00
_cell.angle_gamma   90.00
#
_symmetry.space_group_name_H-M   'P 1'
#
loop_
_entity.id
_entity.type
_entity.pdbx_description
1 polymer ?
#
loop_
_entity_poly.entity_id
_entity_poly.type
_entity_poly.pdbx_seq_one_letter_code
_entity_poly.pdbx_strand_id
1 'polypeptide(L)'
;MANTTFNGPVRSENGFEVINVTAGTGAETTVFDVASTGVVTDKYVKHVGFATGVTVNTTAGDSDNIGEFTQPANTIITDIKILCVTAPTIGTGDIGYEVGTSSSGAQIVAAQTDEILDGGTTVVVGNVTVTSLVLQTQDATTAPASVQYTDTARTIYCNITNTVDATTAGSFTFIIEYVQFA
;
A
#
# COMPACT_ATOMS: atom_id res chain seq x y z
N MET A 1 33.34 19.43 -21.39
CA MET A 1 32.41 18.44 -22.01
C MET A 1 31.30 19.25 -22.66
N ALA A 2 30.98 19.00 -23.93
CA ALA A 2 29.89 19.70 -24.60
C ALA A 2 28.55 19.13 -24.15
N ASN A 3 27.61 19.98 -23.71
CA ASN A 3 26.24 19.56 -23.43
C ASN A 3 25.53 19.28 -24.76
N THR A 4 24.96 18.09 -24.88
CA THR A 4 24.12 17.75 -26.02
C THR A 4 22.67 18.14 -25.68
N THR A 5 22.07 19.02 -26.50
CA THR A 5 20.67 19.42 -26.36
C THR A 5 19.82 18.68 -27.39
N PHE A 6 18.80 17.98 -26.94
CA PHE A 6 17.83 17.33 -27.81
C PHE A 6 16.60 18.25 -28.00
N ASN A 7 16.26 18.60 -29.23
CA ASN A 7 15.10 19.44 -29.55
C ASN A 7 13.85 18.61 -29.97
N GLY A 8 13.78 17.35 -29.54
CA GLY A 8 12.67 16.47 -29.85
C GLY A 8 12.56 15.31 -28.85
N PRO A 9 11.54 14.47 -28.97
CA PRO A 9 11.38 13.35 -28.06
C PRO A 9 12.55 12.36 -28.22
N VAL A 10 13.16 11.99 -27.10
CA VAL A 10 14.14 10.92 -27.01
C VAL A 10 13.38 9.61 -26.89
N ARG A 11 13.61 8.67 -27.83
CA ARG A 11 13.05 7.32 -27.76
C ARG A 11 14.15 6.35 -27.39
N SER A 12 13.91 5.51 -26.40
CA SER A 12 14.78 4.41 -26.01
C SER A 12 13.96 3.12 -25.94
N GLU A 13 14.41 2.08 -26.65
CA GLU A 13 13.76 0.76 -26.64
C GLU A 13 14.13 -0.06 -25.41
N ASN A 14 15.26 0.28 -24.76
CA ASN A 14 15.82 -0.47 -23.63
C ASN A 14 15.76 0.28 -22.29
N GLY A 15 14.97 1.37 -22.24
CA GLY A 15 14.89 2.20 -21.05
C GLY A 15 15.83 3.43 -21.12
N PHE A 16 15.87 4.17 -20.03
CA PHE A 16 16.70 5.37 -19.87
C PHE A 16 17.33 5.37 -18.49
N GLU A 17 18.64 5.53 -18.44
CA GLU A 17 19.39 5.53 -17.19
C GLU A 17 20.17 6.83 -17.04
N VAL A 18 20.14 7.40 -15.83
CA VAL A 18 21.02 8.48 -15.40
C VAL A 18 22.02 7.92 -14.40
N ILE A 19 23.30 7.98 -14.75
CA ILE A 19 24.38 7.49 -13.90
C ILE A 19 25.18 8.66 -13.31
N ASN A 20 25.65 8.46 -12.09
CA ASN A 20 26.69 9.29 -11.48
C ASN A 20 28.02 8.55 -11.58
N VAL A 21 29.02 9.18 -12.17
CA VAL A 21 30.36 8.59 -12.32
C VAL A 21 31.29 9.21 -11.26
N THR A 22 31.84 8.36 -10.41
CA THR A 22 32.80 8.79 -9.38
C THR A 22 34.11 9.25 -10.02
N ALA A 23 34.47 10.51 -9.78
CA ALA A 23 35.70 11.07 -10.28
C ALA A 23 36.91 10.30 -9.73
N GLY A 24 37.81 9.88 -10.62
CA GLY A 24 39.07 9.19 -10.28
C GLY A 24 38.99 7.66 -10.35
N THR A 25 37.89 7.04 -10.05
CA THR A 25 37.73 5.58 -10.14
C THR A 25 36.93 5.12 -11.36
N GLY A 26 36.12 6.03 -11.94
CA GLY A 26 35.20 5.69 -13.01
C GLY A 26 34.01 4.80 -12.57
N ALA A 27 33.86 4.56 -11.27
CA ALA A 27 32.74 3.76 -10.76
C ALA A 27 31.41 4.45 -11.06
N GLU A 28 30.47 3.71 -11.68
CA GLU A 28 29.14 4.16 -12.05
C GLU A 28 28.12 3.80 -10.95
N THR A 29 27.22 4.70 -10.68
CA THR A 29 26.09 4.48 -9.78
C THR A 29 24.84 5.01 -10.47
N THR A 30 23.84 4.15 -10.68
CA THR A 30 22.55 4.54 -11.22
C THR A 30 21.85 5.46 -10.23
N VAL A 31 21.45 6.63 -10.70
CA VAL A 31 20.71 7.64 -9.93
C VAL A 31 19.23 7.59 -10.25
N PHE A 32 18.92 7.33 -11.51
CA PHE A 32 17.55 7.24 -12.01
C PHE A 32 17.52 6.26 -13.18
N ASP A 33 16.54 5.38 -13.20
CA ASP A 33 16.34 4.40 -14.26
C ASP A 33 14.85 4.33 -14.65
N VAL A 34 14.60 4.25 -15.95
CA VAL A 34 13.30 3.91 -16.52
C VAL A 34 13.50 2.64 -17.32
N ALA A 35 13.10 1.51 -16.77
CA ALA A 35 13.20 0.21 -17.45
C ALA A 35 12.37 0.19 -18.74
N SER A 36 12.71 -0.71 -19.66
CA SER A 36 11.96 -0.93 -20.92
C SER A 36 10.48 -1.28 -20.69
N THR A 37 10.14 -1.77 -19.51
CA THR A 37 8.76 -2.04 -19.06
C THR A 37 8.00 -0.81 -18.60
N GLY A 38 8.65 0.37 -18.59
CA GLY A 38 8.06 1.62 -18.08
C GLY A 38 8.14 1.77 -16.56
N VAL A 39 8.78 0.85 -15.86
CA VAL A 39 9.01 0.98 -14.41
C VAL A 39 10.09 2.03 -14.18
N VAL A 40 9.75 3.03 -13.39
CA VAL A 40 10.68 4.08 -12.95
C VAL A 40 11.28 3.66 -11.62
N THR A 41 12.60 3.48 -11.58
CA THR A 41 13.34 3.23 -10.35
C THR A 41 14.10 4.50 -9.98
N ASP A 42 13.65 5.17 -8.93
CA ASP A 42 14.36 6.28 -8.31
C ASP A 42 14.49 5.97 -6.81
N LYS A 43 15.62 6.29 -6.22
CA LYS A 43 15.87 6.11 -4.78
C LYS A 43 14.85 6.83 -3.89
N TYR A 44 14.11 7.78 -4.43
CA TYR A 44 13.21 8.67 -3.71
C TYR A 44 11.76 8.62 -4.22
N VAL A 45 11.42 7.73 -5.15
CA VAL A 45 10.06 7.60 -5.66
C VAL A 45 9.18 6.91 -4.63
N LYS A 46 8.04 7.50 -4.36
CA LYS A 46 6.93 6.80 -3.72
C LYS A 46 6.41 5.72 -4.67
N HIS A 47 6.46 4.51 -4.23
CA HIS A 47 5.83 3.39 -4.90
C HIS A 47 4.41 3.22 -4.39
N VAL A 48 3.53 2.70 -5.25
CA VAL A 48 2.15 2.41 -4.88
C VAL A 48 1.86 0.94 -5.20
N GLY A 49 1.41 0.22 -4.20
CA GLY A 49 0.90 -1.13 -4.32
C GLY A 49 -0.59 -1.19 -4.06
N PHE A 50 -1.22 -2.28 -4.46
CA PHE A 50 -2.66 -2.47 -4.31
C PHE A 50 -2.96 -3.86 -3.74
N ALA A 51 -3.84 -3.90 -2.72
CA ALA A 51 -4.56 -5.11 -2.35
C ALA A 51 -6.00 -4.95 -2.85
N THR A 52 -6.37 -5.72 -3.87
CA THR A 52 -7.66 -5.60 -4.55
C THR A 52 -8.59 -6.75 -4.20
N GLY A 53 -9.89 -6.56 -4.42
CA GLY A 53 -10.88 -7.61 -4.23
C GLY A 53 -11.20 -7.91 -2.78
N VAL A 54 -10.85 -7.00 -1.86
CA VAL A 54 -11.26 -7.13 -0.45
C VAL A 54 -12.75 -6.88 -0.38
N THR A 55 -13.52 -7.84 0.14
CA THR A 55 -14.98 -7.75 0.10
C THR A 55 -15.58 -7.72 1.50
N VAL A 56 -16.70 -7.03 1.63
CA VAL A 56 -17.61 -7.19 2.76
C VAL A 56 -18.44 -8.42 2.51
N ASN A 57 -18.40 -9.36 3.44
CA ASN A 57 -19.16 -10.60 3.35
C ASN A 57 -20.64 -10.43 3.67
N THR A 58 -21.43 -11.37 3.14
CA THR A 58 -22.84 -11.54 3.53
C THR A 58 -23.00 -12.13 4.93
N THR A 59 -21.91 -12.54 5.58
CA THR A 59 -21.88 -13.04 6.96
C THR A 59 -20.96 -12.17 7.80
N ALA A 60 -21.48 -11.63 8.89
CA ALA A 60 -20.69 -10.80 9.81
C ALA A 60 -19.57 -11.61 10.48
N GLY A 61 -18.39 -10.99 10.61
CA GLY A 61 -17.23 -11.60 11.24
C GLY A 61 -16.50 -12.65 10.42
N ASP A 62 -16.90 -12.87 9.16
CA ASP A 62 -16.18 -13.75 8.26
C ASP A 62 -14.97 -13.02 7.65
N SER A 63 -13.78 -13.62 7.81
CA SER A 63 -12.51 -13.06 7.35
C SER A 63 -12.04 -13.61 6.00
N ASP A 64 -12.89 -14.28 5.24
CA ASP A 64 -12.51 -15.03 4.03
C ASP A 64 -12.15 -14.15 2.81
N ASN A 65 -12.26 -12.82 2.93
CA ASN A 65 -12.01 -11.88 1.83
C ASN A 65 -10.87 -10.92 2.11
N ILE A 66 -9.75 -11.50 2.46
CA ILE A 66 -8.52 -10.77 2.78
C ILE A 66 -7.81 -10.38 1.48
N GLY A 67 -7.51 -9.10 1.31
CA GLY A 67 -6.62 -8.65 0.26
C GLY A 67 -5.16 -8.79 0.69
N GLU A 68 -4.31 -9.19 -0.24
CA GLU A 68 -2.89 -9.35 0.03
C GLU A 68 -2.06 -8.38 -0.83
N PHE A 69 -1.02 -7.83 -0.22
CA PHE A 69 0.01 -7.04 -0.89
C PHE A 69 1.38 -7.58 -0.47
N THR A 70 2.25 -7.84 -1.44
CA THR A 70 3.63 -8.20 -1.14
C THR A 70 4.45 -6.93 -0.95
N GLN A 71 4.77 -6.60 0.30
CA GLN A 71 5.71 -5.52 0.62
C GLN A 71 7.12 -5.96 0.24
N PRO A 72 7.82 -5.24 -0.66
CA PRO A 72 9.18 -5.59 -1.05
C PRO A 72 10.18 -5.44 0.11
N ALA A 73 11.32 -6.13 -0.01
CA ALA A 73 12.42 -5.95 0.93
C ALA A 73 12.97 -4.52 0.91
N ASN A 74 13.51 -4.07 2.03
CA ASN A 74 14.07 -2.74 2.22
C ASN A 74 13.08 -1.61 1.91
N THR A 75 11.82 -1.78 2.31
CA THR A 75 10.78 -0.76 2.13
C THR A 75 10.13 -0.36 3.44
N ILE A 76 9.60 0.85 3.48
CA ILE A 76 8.75 1.36 4.54
C ILE A 76 7.40 1.79 3.98
N ILE A 77 6.31 1.31 4.58
CA ILE A 77 4.96 1.78 4.26
C ILE A 77 4.79 3.18 4.85
N THR A 78 4.37 4.14 4.03
CA THR A 78 4.21 5.56 4.42
C THR A 78 2.77 5.99 4.53
N ASP A 79 1.85 5.34 3.81
CA ASP A 79 0.42 5.67 3.85
C ASP A 79 -0.42 4.49 3.34
N ILE A 80 -1.66 4.37 3.81
CA ILE A 80 -2.64 3.40 3.30
C ILE A 80 -3.98 4.10 3.19
N LYS A 81 -4.63 3.98 2.03
CA LYS A 81 -5.99 4.47 1.76
C LYS A 81 -6.88 3.33 1.31
N ILE A 82 -8.16 3.42 1.59
CA ILE A 82 -9.14 2.40 1.21
C ILE A 82 -10.16 3.03 0.28
N LEU A 83 -10.25 2.50 -0.93
CA LEU A 83 -11.19 2.94 -1.96
C LEU A 83 -12.37 1.95 -2.04
N CYS A 84 -13.59 2.46 -1.91
CA CYS A 84 -14.80 1.66 -2.20
C CYS A 84 -14.98 1.54 -3.72
N VAL A 85 -14.86 0.32 -4.24
CA VAL A 85 -15.03 0.01 -5.68
C VAL A 85 -16.46 -0.39 -6.00
N THR A 86 -17.06 -1.21 -5.13
CA THR A 86 -18.47 -1.60 -5.22
C THR A 86 -19.12 -1.38 -3.87
N ALA A 87 -20.22 -0.64 -3.85
CA ALA A 87 -20.90 -0.29 -2.61
C ALA A 87 -21.56 -1.52 -1.98
N PRO A 88 -21.20 -1.89 -0.74
CA PRO A 88 -22.00 -2.85 0.03
C PRO A 88 -23.29 -2.19 0.52
N THR A 89 -24.30 -3.02 0.74
CA THR A 89 -25.48 -2.67 1.53
C THR A 89 -25.51 -3.58 2.74
N ILE A 90 -25.48 -3.00 3.92
CA ILE A 90 -25.63 -3.71 5.19
C ILE A 90 -26.92 -3.26 5.86
N GLY A 91 -27.37 -3.99 6.88
CA GLY A 91 -28.42 -3.52 7.78
C GLY A 91 -27.95 -2.30 8.59
N THR A 92 -28.51 -2.12 9.77
CA THR A 92 -27.98 -1.11 10.70
C THR A 92 -26.70 -1.67 11.33
N GLY A 93 -25.54 -1.28 10.85
CA GLY A 93 -24.28 -1.79 11.36
C GLY A 93 -23.09 -0.97 10.85
N ASP A 94 -21.90 -1.40 11.21
CA ASP A 94 -20.66 -0.68 10.97
C ASP A 94 -19.77 -1.47 10.02
N ILE A 95 -18.96 -0.75 9.26
CA ILE A 95 -17.90 -1.30 8.43
C ILE A 95 -16.58 -0.66 8.86
N GLY A 96 -15.65 -1.51 9.26
CA GLY A 96 -14.32 -1.14 9.66
C GLY A 96 -13.24 -1.79 8.82
N TYR A 97 -12.02 -1.68 9.30
CA TYR A 97 -10.84 -2.24 8.61
C TYR A 97 -9.72 -2.55 9.60
N GLU A 98 -8.80 -3.37 9.15
CA GLU A 98 -7.51 -3.60 9.80
C GLU A 98 -6.45 -3.97 8.77
N VAL A 99 -5.18 -3.68 9.07
CA VAL A 99 -4.04 -4.07 8.22
C VAL A 99 -2.90 -4.60 9.09
N GLY A 100 -2.38 -5.76 8.72
CA GLY A 100 -1.33 -6.40 9.48
C GLY A 100 -0.41 -7.31 8.69
N THR A 101 0.45 -8.01 9.41
CA THR A 101 1.42 -8.99 8.88
C THR A 101 0.93 -10.43 9.03
N SER A 102 -0.29 -10.61 9.48
CA SER A 102 -1.01 -11.89 9.53
C SER A 102 -2.46 -11.67 9.10
N SER A 103 -3.16 -12.72 8.71
CA SER A 103 -4.53 -12.68 8.19
C SER A 103 -5.57 -12.04 9.11
N SER A 104 -5.30 -11.98 10.39
CA SER A 104 -6.17 -11.31 11.40
C SER A 104 -5.36 -10.28 12.19
N GLY A 105 -4.37 -9.67 11.55
CA GLY A 105 -3.46 -8.77 12.21
C GLY A 105 -3.82 -7.30 11.99
N ALA A 106 -3.63 -6.49 13.03
CA ALA A 106 -3.82 -5.05 13.04
C ALA A 106 -2.53 -4.29 13.41
N GLN A 107 -1.37 -4.85 13.04
CA GLN A 107 -0.09 -4.32 13.48
C GLN A 107 0.32 -3.06 12.72
N ILE A 108 -0.13 -2.88 11.48
CA ILE A 108 0.23 -1.74 10.61
C ILE A 108 -0.83 -0.65 10.71
N VAL A 109 -2.10 -1.02 10.66
CA VAL A 109 -3.24 -0.17 10.94
C VAL A 109 -4.07 -0.86 11.99
N ALA A 110 -4.31 -0.17 13.11
CA ALA A 110 -5.13 -0.71 14.19
C ALA A 110 -6.55 -1.00 13.70
N ALA A 111 -7.16 -2.05 14.23
CA ALA A 111 -8.53 -2.38 13.91
C ALA A 111 -9.48 -1.21 14.23
N GLN A 112 -10.25 -0.83 13.24
CA GLN A 112 -11.31 0.16 13.33
C GLN A 112 -12.63 -0.53 13.04
N THR A 113 -13.69 -0.16 13.73
CA THR A 113 -14.99 -0.84 13.61
C THR A 113 -16.01 -0.05 12.81
N ASP A 114 -15.88 1.27 12.70
CA ASP A 114 -16.90 2.20 12.24
C ASP A 114 -16.40 3.29 11.25
N GLU A 115 -15.12 3.27 10.91
CA GLU A 115 -14.49 4.35 10.12
C GLU A 115 -14.88 4.38 8.62
N ILE A 116 -15.37 3.29 8.06
CA ILE A 116 -15.90 3.26 6.67
C ILE A 116 -17.39 3.55 6.68
N LEU A 117 -18.12 3.01 7.64
CA LEU A 117 -19.55 3.19 7.83
C LEU A 117 -19.88 3.05 9.31
N ASP A 118 -20.52 4.09 9.88
CA ASP A 118 -21.01 4.13 11.25
C ASP A 118 -22.54 4.13 11.23
N GLY A 119 -23.15 3.02 11.67
CA GLY A 119 -24.61 2.87 11.83
C GLY A 119 -25.45 3.10 10.57
N GLY A 120 -24.80 3.17 9.41
CA GLY A 120 -25.46 3.43 8.12
C GLY A 120 -25.92 2.19 7.40
N THR A 121 -26.41 2.35 6.16
CA THR A 121 -26.89 1.25 5.33
C THR A 121 -26.08 1.04 4.05
N THR A 122 -25.39 2.03 3.54
CA THR A 122 -24.69 1.96 2.25
C THR A 122 -23.48 2.86 2.22
N VAL A 123 -22.35 2.32 1.75
CA VAL A 123 -21.14 3.09 1.42
C VAL A 123 -21.25 3.62 -0.01
N VAL A 124 -20.68 4.80 -0.26
CA VAL A 124 -20.70 5.39 -1.60
C VAL A 124 -19.51 4.89 -2.42
N VAL A 125 -19.77 4.45 -3.66
CA VAL A 125 -18.71 4.11 -4.63
C VAL A 125 -17.79 5.29 -4.87
N GLY A 126 -16.48 5.05 -4.88
CA GLY A 126 -15.47 6.10 -5.02
C GLY A 126 -15.13 6.83 -3.71
N ASN A 127 -15.79 6.49 -2.59
CA ASN A 127 -15.36 6.99 -1.28
C ASN A 127 -13.96 6.49 -0.95
N VAL A 128 -13.12 7.40 -0.42
CA VAL A 128 -11.76 7.08 0.01
C VAL A 128 -11.65 7.32 1.51
N THR A 129 -11.40 6.26 2.25
CA THR A 129 -11.10 6.31 3.68
C THR A 129 -9.60 6.41 3.87
N VAL A 130 -9.15 7.43 4.60
CA VAL A 130 -7.75 7.61 4.98
C VAL A 130 -7.51 6.87 6.30
N THR A 131 -6.52 5.99 6.30
CA THR A 131 -6.17 5.23 7.52
C THR A 131 -5.09 5.96 8.32
N SER A 132 -4.93 5.58 9.58
CA SER A 132 -3.82 6.02 10.43
C SER A 132 -2.89 4.84 10.70
N LEU A 133 -1.62 4.98 10.29
CA LEU A 133 -0.60 3.97 10.59
C LEU A 133 -0.33 3.93 12.10
N VAL A 134 -0.15 2.73 12.64
CA VAL A 134 0.24 2.56 14.04
C VAL A 134 1.63 3.14 14.26
N LEU A 135 1.69 4.19 15.10
CA LEU A 135 2.97 4.77 15.51
C LEU A 135 3.64 3.80 16.50
N GLN A 136 4.83 3.33 16.13
CA GLN A 136 5.63 2.55 17.05
C GLN A 136 6.23 3.45 18.13
N THR A 137 5.81 3.22 19.37
CA THR A 137 6.56 3.72 20.52
C THR A 137 7.76 2.82 20.75
N GLN A 138 8.98 3.37 20.77
CA GLN A 138 10.16 2.64 21.24
C GLN A 138 9.97 2.36 22.73
N ASP A 139 9.65 1.11 23.06
CA ASP A 139 9.86 0.62 24.41
C ASP A 139 11.32 0.16 24.53
N ALA A 140 12.04 0.70 25.51
CA ALA A 140 13.46 0.42 25.73
C ALA A 140 13.75 -1.05 26.12
N THR A 141 12.74 -1.85 26.37
CA THR A 141 12.86 -3.24 26.81
C THR A 141 12.57 -4.28 25.72
N THR A 142 11.93 -3.90 24.63
CA THR A 142 11.62 -4.80 23.51
C THR A 142 12.17 -4.19 22.22
N ALA A 143 12.99 -4.94 21.48
CA ALA A 143 13.45 -4.49 20.17
C ALA A 143 12.22 -4.13 19.32
N PRO A 144 12.11 -2.90 18.82
CA PRO A 144 10.94 -2.50 18.04
C PRO A 144 10.94 -3.30 16.76
N ALA A 145 10.02 -4.26 16.65
CA ALA A 145 9.67 -4.78 15.34
C ALA A 145 9.06 -3.61 14.59
N SER A 146 9.79 -3.02 13.66
CA SER A 146 9.24 -1.99 12.80
C SER A 146 8.10 -2.59 12.00
N VAL A 147 6.85 -2.26 12.36
CA VAL A 147 5.68 -2.81 11.64
C VAL A 147 5.54 -2.23 10.24
N GLN A 148 6.08 -1.07 9.98
CA GLN A 148 6.02 -0.42 8.66
C GLN A 148 7.23 -0.77 7.79
N TYR A 149 8.41 -0.94 8.39
CA TYR A 149 9.64 -1.31 7.68
C TYR A 149 9.82 -2.82 7.63
N THR A 150 10.40 -3.27 6.54
CA THR A 150 10.88 -4.65 6.40
C THR A 150 12.19 -4.69 5.63
N ASP A 151 13.13 -5.51 6.08
CA ASP A 151 14.39 -5.84 5.39
C ASP A 151 14.25 -7.04 4.45
N THR A 152 13.18 -7.80 4.62
CA THR A 152 12.83 -8.96 3.79
C THR A 152 11.42 -8.79 3.23
N ALA A 153 11.18 -9.32 2.02
CA ALA A 153 9.84 -9.30 1.44
C ALA A 153 8.85 -10.07 2.33
N ARG A 154 7.66 -9.48 2.54
CA ARG A 154 6.60 -10.08 3.35
C ARG A 154 5.21 -9.80 2.80
N THR A 155 4.24 -10.61 3.18
CA THR A 155 2.83 -10.38 2.86
C THR A 155 2.21 -9.44 3.88
N ILE A 156 1.47 -8.45 3.38
CA ILE A 156 0.60 -7.56 4.14
C ILE A 156 -0.82 -7.98 3.86
N TYR A 157 -1.60 -8.15 4.91
CA TYR A 157 -3.00 -8.57 4.88
C TYR A 157 -3.89 -7.36 5.17
N CYS A 158 -4.86 -7.13 4.29
CA CYS A 158 -5.80 -6.02 4.34
C CYS A 158 -7.21 -6.58 4.50
N ASN A 159 -7.85 -6.27 5.61
CA ASN A 159 -9.18 -6.77 5.94
C ASN A 159 -10.20 -5.63 6.00
N ILE A 160 -11.40 -5.91 5.53
CA ILE A 160 -12.61 -5.16 5.86
C ILE A 160 -13.43 -5.99 6.84
N THR A 161 -13.91 -5.35 7.88
CA THR A 161 -14.74 -5.97 8.92
C THR A 161 -16.15 -5.37 8.91
N ASN A 162 -17.16 -6.17 9.18
CA ASN A 162 -18.55 -5.73 9.31
C ASN A 162 -19.17 -6.32 10.58
N THR A 163 -20.00 -5.53 11.24
CA THR A 163 -20.66 -5.94 12.50
C THR A 163 -21.95 -6.68 12.28
N VAL A 164 -22.55 -6.57 11.09
CA VAL A 164 -23.79 -7.26 10.69
C VAL A 164 -23.64 -7.83 9.28
N ASP A 165 -24.48 -8.82 8.96
CA ASP A 165 -24.51 -9.42 7.63
C ASP A 165 -24.81 -8.39 6.54
N ALA A 166 -24.04 -8.41 5.46
CA ALA A 166 -24.32 -7.58 4.30
C ALA A 166 -25.47 -8.20 3.47
N THR A 167 -26.44 -7.39 3.09
CA THR A 167 -27.50 -7.80 2.16
C THR A 167 -27.02 -7.76 0.71
N THR A 168 -26.02 -6.94 0.42
CA THR A 168 -25.33 -6.88 -0.85
C THR A 168 -23.83 -6.77 -0.57
N ALA A 169 -23.06 -7.69 -1.13
CA ALA A 169 -21.60 -7.65 -1.01
C ALA A 169 -21.02 -6.41 -1.70
N GLY A 170 -19.99 -5.83 -1.09
CA GLY A 170 -19.21 -4.75 -1.66
C GLY A 170 -17.77 -5.15 -1.85
N SER A 171 -17.00 -4.33 -2.57
CA SER A 171 -15.58 -4.54 -2.75
C SER A 171 -14.78 -3.28 -2.54
N PHE A 172 -13.58 -3.46 -2.00
CA PHE A 172 -12.65 -2.40 -1.68
C PHE A 172 -11.27 -2.68 -2.27
N THR A 173 -10.52 -1.62 -2.47
CA THR A 173 -9.09 -1.68 -2.83
C THR A 173 -8.29 -0.89 -1.82
N PHE A 174 -7.31 -1.52 -1.21
CA PHE A 174 -6.31 -0.84 -0.39
C PHE A 174 -5.20 -0.32 -1.29
N ILE A 175 -4.92 0.97 -1.18
CA ILE A 175 -3.87 1.69 -1.89
C ILE A 175 -2.74 1.90 -0.89
N ILE A 176 -1.60 1.25 -1.12
CA ILE A 176 -0.48 1.20 -0.17
C ILE A 176 0.68 1.99 -0.75
N GLU A 177 1.02 3.12 -0.14
CA GLU A 177 2.18 3.92 -0.51
C GLU A 177 3.40 3.45 0.31
N TYR A 178 4.54 3.28 -0.36
CA TYR A 178 5.78 2.89 0.31
C TYR A 178 7.00 3.50 -0.36
N VAL A 179 8.10 3.59 0.37
CA VAL A 179 9.41 4.04 -0.12
C VAL A 179 10.38 2.88 0.01
N GLN A 180 11.20 2.68 -1.01
CA GLN A 180 12.25 1.67 -1.02
C GLN A 180 13.60 2.30 -0.69
N PHE A 181 14.35 1.65 0.16
CA PHE A 181 15.74 2.00 0.48
C PHE A 181 16.67 1.06 -0.27
N ALA A 182 17.65 1.64 -0.95
CA ALA A 182 18.67 0.88 -1.66
C ALA A 182 19.74 0.37 -0.71
#